data_23f5e2a621499b71956c71a4ee1334ae
#
_entry.id   23f5e2a621499b71956c71a4ee1334ae
#
_cell.length_a   1.000
_cell.length_b   1.000
_cell.length_c   1.000
_cell.angle_alpha   90.00
_cell.angle_beta   90.00
_cell.angle_gamma   90.00
#
_symmetry.space_group_name_H-M   'P 1'
#
loop_
_entity.id
_entity.type
_entity.pdbx_description
1 polymer ?
#
loop_
_entity_poly.entity_id
_entity_poly.type
_entity_poly.pdbx_seq_one_letter_code
_entity_poly.pdbx_strand_id
1 'polypeptide(L)'
;MILGYPGRTNRWMPANGIEQNVKYAYPAWVEGAKTGMDNMKKFMTKDATVNLQYASKYASTANYWKNRQGMIDALTKAKTAQTKTKEEAKFNAWANKAENKAKYGDVIATINNYYAQTNLKARHDNYLTQLLRTATYGTLPASLGNGLIAYAKENEAKRAEMLPRLTSAIDGAYGSLYAPLEKEVLTAQLNLYAAKAAEYGLAPKVAEMKAANNGDFTNDVHKAVTSSIFTSKDAVLAFLKEPKVETITNDPLYVISNDLMTKIRAKSPEQTKADDDFAIAFRKLVEGLRESKLNTIQYPDANSTLRLTYGKVRALPADKRNDAKINNYTTMTGMVNKYKAGDAEFDLPARLLELNKAKDFG
;
A
#
# COMPACT_ATOMS: atom_id res chain seq x y z
N MET A 1 -1.08 -8.13 -29.98
CA MET A 1 -1.76 -6.87 -29.74
C MET A 1 -2.53 -7.01 -28.43
N ILE A 2 -2.38 -6.04 -27.51
CA ILE A 2 -3.05 -6.02 -26.21
C ILE A 2 -3.69 -4.67 -26.01
N LEU A 3 -4.97 -4.67 -25.68
CA LEU A 3 -5.73 -3.47 -25.27
C LEU A 3 -5.97 -3.52 -23.77
N GLY A 4 -5.91 -2.38 -23.08
CA GLY A 4 -6.18 -2.31 -21.67
C GLY A 4 -6.17 -0.90 -21.11
N TYR A 5 -6.51 -0.81 -19.83
CA TYR A 5 -6.59 0.44 -19.08
C TYR A 5 -5.54 0.44 -17.96
N PRO A 6 -4.24 0.67 -18.27
CA PRO A 6 -3.20 0.69 -17.24
C PRO A 6 -3.47 1.83 -16.25
N GLY A 7 -3.48 1.52 -14.95
CA GLY A 7 -3.89 2.45 -13.92
C GLY A 7 -2.92 3.62 -13.77
N ARG A 8 -1.63 3.34 -13.53
CA ARG A 8 -0.62 4.38 -13.29
C ARG A 8 0.77 3.92 -13.69
N THR A 9 1.52 4.82 -14.34
CA THR A 9 2.96 4.71 -14.54
C THR A 9 3.65 5.98 -14.01
N ASN A 10 4.96 5.96 -13.85
CA ASN A 10 5.74 7.09 -13.33
C ASN A 10 6.97 7.34 -14.23
N ARG A 11 6.76 7.44 -15.53
CA ARG A 11 7.82 7.64 -16.55
C ARG A 11 8.54 8.99 -16.37
N TRP A 12 7.77 10.00 -15.95
CA TRP A 12 8.22 11.39 -15.79
C TRP A 12 8.70 11.69 -14.36
N MET A 13 8.76 10.68 -13.48
CA MET A 13 9.17 10.87 -12.09
C MET A 13 10.58 11.46 -12.02
N PRO A 14 10.77 12.55 -11.25
CA PRO A 14 12.07 13.17 -11.03
C PRO A 14 13.02 12.25 -10.21
N ALA A 15 14.32 12.53 -10.28
CA ALA A 15 15.36 11.79 -9.58
C ALA A 15 15.06 11.66 -8.07
N ASN A 16 14.73 12.78 -7.40
CA ASN A 16 14.42 12.79 -5.97
C ASN A 16 13.14 12.03 -5.64
N GLY A 17 12.17 11.95 -6.55
CA GLY A 17 10.98 11.10 -6.40
C GLY A 17 11.31 9.62 -6.44
N ILE A 18 12.24 9.21 -7.32
CA ILE A 18 12.75 7.84 -7.36
C ILE A 18 13.52 7.53 -6.06
N GLU A 19 14.37 8.45 -5.61
CA GLU A 19 15.12 8.28 -4.35
C GLU A 19 14.20 8.19 -3.13
N GLN A 20 13.18 9.06 -3.05
CA GLN A 20 12.20 9.00 -1.97
C GLN A 20 11.49 7.64 -1.95
N ASN A 21 11.08 7.12 -3.12
CA ASN A 21 10.46 5.82 -3.21
C ASN A 21 11.39 4.69 -2.75
N VAL A 22 12.64 4.68 -3.23
CA VAL A 22 13.60 3.59 -2.93
C VAL A 22 14.09 3.65 -1.49
N LYS A 23 14.28 4.85 -0.91
CA LYS A 23 14.90 5.02 0.41
C LYS A 23 13.89 5.15 1.56
N TYR A 24 12.69 5.64 1.30
CA TYR A 24 11.72 5.98 2.34
C TYR A 24 10.37 5.27 2.18
N ALA A 25 9.69 5.45 1.04
CA ALA A 25 8.32 4.98 0.84
C ALA A 25 8.22 3.46 0.67
N TYR A 26 8.97 2.88 -0.27
CA TYR A 26 8.87 1.46 -0.58
C TYR A 26 9.44 0.54 0.51
N PRO A 27 10.57 0.84 1.18
CA PRO A 27 11.01 0.05 2.32
C PRO A 27 9.98 -0.02 3.44
N ALA A 28 9.35 1.11 3.79
CA ALA A 28 8.28 1.15 4.78
C ALA A 28 7.04 0.33 4.35
N TRP A 29 6.67 0.42 3.07
CA TRP A 29 5.60 -0.41 2.51
C TRP A 29 5.92 -1.90 2.61
N VAL A 30 7.12 -2.31 2.18
CA VAL A 30 7.56 -3.71 2.15
C VAL A 30 7.60 -4.30 3.57
N GLU A 31 8.20 -3.58 4.52
CA GLU A 31 8.29 -4.01 5.92
C GLU A 31 6.89 -4.14 6.55
N GLY A 32 6.02 -3.13 6.37
CA GLY A 32 4.66 -3.16 6.88
C GLY A 32 3.79 -4.27 6.26
N ALA A 33 3.88 -4.45 4.93
CA ALA A 33 3.17 -5.54 4.25
C ALA A 33 3.63 -6.92 4.73
N LYS A 34 4.96 -7.11 4.87
CA LYS A 34 5.52 -8.36 5.38
C LYS A 34 5.07 -8.65 6.80
N THR A 35 5.09 -7.66 7.69
CA THR A 35 4.60 -7.79 9.07
C THR A 35 3.14 -8.25 9.10
N GLY A 36 2.27 -7.65 8.28
CA GLY A 36 0.88 -8.09 8.16
C GLY A 36 0.75 -9.52 7.67
N MET A 37 1.45 -9.88 6.59
CA MET A 37 1.42 -11.22 6.00
C MET A 37 1.95 -12.30 6.95
N ASP A 38 3.07 -12.06 7.63
CA ASP A 38 3.67 -13.02 8.54
C ASP A 38 2.71 -13.34 9.71
N ASN A 39 2.01 -12.32 10.23
CA ASN A 39 1.05 -12.51 11.29
C ASN A 39 -0.26 -13.18 10.81
N MET A 40 -0.76 -12.88 9.62
CA MET A 40 -1.86 -13.63 8.99
C MET A 40 -1.48 -15.10 8.81
N LYS A 41 -0.28 -15.39 8.31
CA LYS A 41 0.17 -16.75 8.01
C LYS A 41 0.23 -17.64 9.26
N LYS A 42 0.51 -17.10 10.46
CA LYS A 42 0.50 -17.84 11.72
C LYS A 42 -0.83 -18.57 11.97
N PHE A 43 -1.94 -17.98 11.56
CA PHE A 43 -3.29 -18.55 11.72
C PHE A 43 -3.71 -19.36 10.48
N MET A 44 -3.45 -18.85 9.30
CA MET A 44 -3.80 -19.52 8.04
C MET A 44 -3.20 -20.92 7.90
N THR A 45 -2.00 -21.14 8.45
CA THR A 45 -1.34 -22.47 8.42
C THR A 45 -1.93 -23.46 9.43
N LYS A 46 -2.67 -22.99 10.43
CA LYS A 46 -3.23 -23.82 11.49
C LYS A 46 -4.68 -24.22 11.25
N ASP A 47 -5.41 -23.42 10.44
CA ASP A 47 -6.84 -23.60 10.20
C ASP A 47 -7.17 -23.36 8.73
N ALA A 48 -7.73 -24.39 8.07
CA ALA A 48 -8.11 -24.32 6.67
C ALA A 48 -9.23 -23.32 6.39
N THR A 49 -10.15 -23.12 7.31
CA THR A 49 -11.25 -22.14 7.19
C THR A 49 -10.68 -20.73 7.23
N VAL A 50 -9.80 -20.44 8.21
CA VAL A 50 -9.10 -19.14 8.29
C VAL A 50 -8.24 -18.91 7.05
N ASN A 51 -7.56 -19.97 6.56
CA ASN A 51 -6.80 -19.87 5.31
C ASN A 51 -7.68 -19.44 4.13
N LEU A 52 -8.85 -20.06 3.98
CA LEU A 52 -9.80 -19.71 2.92
C LEU A 52 -10.31 -18.26 3.06
N GLN A 53 -10.66 -17.84 4.27
CA GLN A 53 -11.16 -16.49 4.55
C GLN A 53 -10.13 -15.39 4.22
N TYR A 54 -8.86 -15.64 4.50
CA TYR A 54 -7.79 -14.63 4.34
C TYR A 54 -6.96 -14.79 3.07
N ALA A 55 -7.16 -15.84 2.27
CA ALA A 55 -6.37 -16.12 1.07
C ALA A 55 -6.32 -14.93 0.10
N SER A 56 -7.47 -14.32 -0.18
CA SER A 56 -7.54 -13.16 -1.10
C SER A 56 -6.81 -11.93 -0.56
N LYS A 57 -7.00 -11.62 0.74
CA LYS A 57 -6.33 -10.50 1.42
C LYS A 57 -4.80 -10.71 1.45
N TYR A 58 -4.37 -11.92 1.77
CA TYR A 58 -2.96 -12.31 1.76
C TYR A 58 -2.35 -12.19 0.36
N ALA A 59 -2.99 -12.79 -0.65
CA ALA A 59 -2.51 -12.77 -2.05
C ALA A 59 -2.42 -11.34 -2.60
N SER A 60 -3.43 -10.50 -2.33
CA SER A 60 -3.41 -9.08 -2.70
C SER A 60 -2.26 -8.33 -2.03
N THR A 61 -2.03 -8.55 -0.73
CA THR A 61 -0.92 -7.93 0.01
C THR A 61 0.42 -8.39 -0.54
N ALA A 62 0.58 -9.69 -0.80
CA ALA A 62 1.80 -10.28 -1.37
C ALA A 62 2.11 -9.74 -2.77
N ASN A 63 1.10 -9.56 -3.63
CA ASN A 63 1.28 -8.97 -4.96
C ASN A 63 1.90 -7.56 -4.88
N TYR A 64 1.36 -6.69 -4.02
CA TYR A 64 1.91 -5.34 -3.84
C TYR A 64 3.28 -5.35 -3.15
N TRP A 65 3.49 -6.24 -2.19
CA TRP A 65 4.78 -6.43 -1.54
C TRP A 65 5.88 -6.78 -2.54
N LYS A 66 5.64 -7.80 -3.38
CA LYS A 66 6.57 -8.23 -4.45
C LYS A 66 6.84 -7.11 -5.45
N ASN A 67 5.80 -6.38 -5.85
CA ASN A 67 5.94 -5.25 -6.76
C ASN A 67 6.87 -4.17 -6.17
N ARG A 68 6.68 -3.78 -4.90
CA ARG A 68 7.49 -2.73 -4.27
C ARG A 68 8.94 -3.19 -4.04
N GLN A 69 9.14 -4.44 -3.60
CA GLN A 69 10.46 -5.01 -3.46
C GLN A 69 11.19 -5.06 -4.82
N GLY A 70 10.53 -5.57 -5.84
CA GLY A 70 11.09 -5.61 -7.20
C GLY A 70 11.41 -4.21 -7.75
N MET A 71 10.64 -3.19 -7.41
CA MET A 71 10.96 -1.80 -7.79
C MET A 71 12.19 -1.27 -7.07
N ILE A 72 12.36 -1.54 -5.76
CA ILE A 72 13.58 -1.19 -5.01
C ILE A 72 14.80 -1.80 -5.72
N ASP A 73 14.75 -3.11 -5.98
CA ASP A 73 15.87 -3.86 -6.55
C ASP A 73 16.20 -3.38 -7.97
N ALA A 74 15.18 -3.23 -8.82
CA ALA A 74 15.36 -2.83 -10.21
C ALA A 74 15.86 -1.39 -10.36
N LEU A 75 15.25 -0.43 -9.64
CA LEU A 75 15.63 0.99 -9.72
C LEU A 75 17.02 1.23 -9.15
N THR A 76 17.37 0.51 -8.08
CA THR A 76 18.72 0.56 -7.49
C THR A 76 19.76 -0.04 -8.42
N LYS A 77 19.52 -1.24 -8.95
CA LYS A 77 20.42 -1.93 -9.88
C LYS A 77 20.67 -1.14 -11.17
N ALA A 78 19.60 -0.56 -11.73
CA ALA A 78 19.67 0.25 -12.94
C ALA A 78 20.21 1.67 -12.71
N LYS A 79 20.46 2.07 -11.46
CA LYS A 79 20.90 3.43 -11.10
C LYS A 79 19.99 4.51 -11.70
N THR A 80 18.67 4.27 -11.69
CA THR A 80 17.68 5.09 -12.40
C THR A 80 17.65 6.52 -11.88
N ALA A 81 17.75 6.74 -10.56
CA ALA A 81 17.82 8.09 -9.98
C ALA A 81 19.02 8.89 -10.52
N GLN A 82 20.22 8.25 -10.58
CA GLN A 82 21.43 8.93 -11.10
C GLN A 82 21.30 9.28 -12.58
N THR A 83 20.64 8.43 -13.38
CA THR A 83 20.35 8.74 -14.78
C THR A 83 19.43 9.96 -14.89
N LYS A 84 18.36 10.00 -14.07
CA LYS A 84 17.44 11.14 -14.02
C LYS A 84 18.13 12.42 -13.53
N THR A 85 19.02 12.35 -12.54
CA THR A 85 19.80 13.52 -12.09
C THR A 85 20.62 14.14 -13.25
N LYS A 86 21.21 13.29 -14.11
CA LYS A 86 21.94 13.80 -15.29
C LYS A 86 21.02 14.44 -16.33
N GLU A 87 19.80 13.88 -16.52
CA GLU A 87 18.79 14.47 -17.40
C GLU A 87 18.32 15.82 -16.86
N GLU A 88 18.04 15.90 -15.55
CA GLU A 88 17.62 17.12 -14.85
C GLU A 88 18.71 18.20 -14.86
N ALA A 89 19.99 17.84 -14.77
CA ALA A 89 21.08 18.80 -14.90
C ALA A 89 21.11 19.45 -16.29
N LYS A 90 20.88 18.67 -17.35
CA LYS A 90 20.75 19.22 -18.72
C LYS A 90 19.54 20.14 -18.87
N PHE A 91 18.40 19.71 -18.30
CA PHE A 91 17.20 20.54 -18.28
C PHE A 91 17.44 21.84 -17.51
N ASN A 92 18.06 21.79 -16.33
CA ASN A 92 18.34 22.96 -15.51
C ASN A 92 19.27 23.95 -16.20
N ALA A 93 20.27 23.46 -16.95
CA ALA A 93 21.15 24.31 -17.78
C ALA A 93 20.35 25.01 -18.90
N TRP A 94 19.42 24.32 -19.56
CA TRP A 94 18.53 24.92 -20.55
C TRP A 94 17.54 25.90 -19.92
N ALA A 95 16.94 25.54 -18.77
CA ALA A 95 15.96 26.34 -18.05
C ALA A 95 16.53 27.66 -17.53
N ASN A 96 17.83 27.74 -17.22
CA ASN A 96 18.50 28.94 -16.72
C ASN A 96 19.07 29.84 -17.80
N LYS A 97 18.88 29.57 -19.11
CA LYS A 97 19.16 30.53 -20.18
C LYS A 97 18.21 31.71 -20.07
N ALA A 98 18.68 32.88 -20.49
CA ALA A 98 17.94 34.15 -20.35
C ALA A 98 16.48 34.07 -20.84
N GLU A 99 16.29 33.44 -21.98
CA GLU A 99 14.97 33.27 -22.63
C GLU A 99 14.02 32.32 -21.89
N ASN A 100 14.54 31.39 -21.08
CA ASN A 100 13.77 30.34 -20.40
C ASN A 100 13.60 30.60 -18.91
N LYS A 101 14.52 31.40 -18.31
CA LYS A 101 14.68 31.52 -16.86
C LYS A 101 13.42 32.00 -16.14
N ALA A 102 12.68 32.91 -16.72
CA ALA A 102 11.46 33.43 -16.13
C ALA A 102 10.37 32.36 -15.97
N LYS A 103 10.32 31.38 -16.89
CA LYS A 103 9.31 30.31 -16.89
C LYS A 103 9.77 29.05 -16.14
N TYR A 104 11.04 28.67 -16.24
CA TYR A 104 11.54 27.35 -15.87
C TYR A 104 12.68 27.33 -14.84
N GLY A 105 13.27 28.49 -14.52
CA GLY A 105 14.52 28.55 -13.76
C GLY A 105 14.44 28.01 -12.34
N ASP A 106 13.27 28.03 -11.71
CA ASP A 106 13.02 27.55 -10.35
C ASP A 106 12.50 26.10 -10.26
N VAL A 107 12.17 25.48 -11.39
CA VAL A 107 11.44 24.19 -11.44
C VAL A 107 12.17 23.08 -10.70
N ILE A 108 13.44 22.86 -10.97
CA ILE A 108 14.22 21.78 -10.33
C ILE A 108 14.41 22.05 -8.83
N ALA A 109 14.66 23.31 -8.44
CA ALA A 109 14.81 23.67 -7.05
C ALA A 109 13.52 23.43 -6.25
N THR A 110 12.37 23.81 -6.79
CA THR A 110 11.04 23.56 -6.17
C THR A 110 10.77 22.08 -5.99
N ILE A 111 11.02 21.26 -7.02
CA ILE A 111 10.84 19.81 -6.98
C ILE A 111 11.75 19.17 -5.91
N ASN A 112 13.02 19.55 -5.90
CA ASN A 112 14.00 19.02 -4.95
C ASN A 112 13.63 19.36 -3.50
N ASN A 113 13.23 20.60 -3.26
CA ASN A 113 12.80 21.07 -1.94
C ASN A 113 11.56 20.31 -1.44
N TYR A 114 10.58 20.09 -2.32
CA TYR A 114 9.39 19.29 -1.99
C TYR A 114 9.75 17.89 -1.50
N TYR A 115 10.59 17.16 -2.24
CA TYR A 115 10.98 15.81 -1.82
C TYR A 115 11.81 15.81 -0.54
N ALA A 116 12.71 16.78 -0.36
CA ALA A 116 13.47 16.91 0.88
C ALA A 116 12.57 17.09 2.12
N GLN A 117 11.52 17.90 2.00
CA GLN A 117 10.55 18.15 3.09
C GLN A 117 9.58 16.98 3.32
N THR A 118 9.32 16.14 2.31
CA THR A 118 8.30 15.09 2.37
C THR A 118 8.86 13.68 2.59
N ASN A 119 10.15 13.48 2.69
CA ASN A 119 10.77 12.16 2.85
C ASN A 119 10.28 11.41 4.09
N LEU A 120 10.27 12.08 5.26
CA LEU A 120 9.80 11.47 6.51
C LEU A 120 8.31 11.19 6.48
N LYS A 121 7.52 12.11 5.89
CA LYS A 121 6.09 11.90 5.67
C LYS A 121 5.84 10.68 4.77
N ALA A 122 6.57 10.54 3.69
CA ALA A 122 6.44 9.40 2.78
C ALA A 122 6.70 8.06 3.50
N ARG A 123 7.73 8.00 4.37
CA ARG A 123 7.99 6.83 5.21
C ARG A 123 6.86 6.57 6.19
N HIS A 124 6.46 7.59 6.95
CA HIS A 124 5.37 7.53 7.91
C HIS A 124 4.06 7.04 7.28
N ASP A 125 3.65 7.67 6.20
CA ASP A 125 2.36 7.37 5.55
C ASP A 125 2.33 5.96 4.96
N ASN A 126 3.47 5.41 4.56
CA ASN A 126 3.53 4.04 4.06
C ASN A 126 3.42 3.01 5.20
N TYR A 127 4.02 3.22 6.37
CA TYR A 127 3.77 2.38 7.55
C TYR A 127 2.31 2.45 7.99
N LEU A 128 1.76 3.65 8.13
CA LEU A 128 0.37 3.84 8.51
C LEU A 128 -0.61 3.23 7.47
N THR A 129 -0.33 3.40 6.18
CA THR A 129 -1.11 2.77 5.12
C THR A 129 -1.10 1.25 5.23
N GLN A 130 0.06 0.62 5.54
CA GLN A 130 0.13 -0.82 5.70
C GLN A 130 -0.61 -1.31 6.94
N LEU A 131 -0.54 -0.58 8.04
CA LEU A 131 -1.37 -0.83 9.22
C LEU A 131 -2.86 -0.85 8.82
N LEU A 132 -3.35 0.22 8.18
CA LEU A 132 -4.74 0.36 7.78
C LEU A 132 -5.19 -0.68 6.74
N ARG A 133 -4.30 -1.16 5.88
CA ARG A 133 -4.61 -2.17 4.85
C ARG A 133 -4.62 -3.60 5.38
N THR A 134 -3.76 -3.92 6.33
CA THR A 134 -3.55 -5.29 6.80
C THR A 134 -4.32 -5.62 8.07
N ALA A 135 -4.48 -4.67 9.00
CA ALA A 135 -5.26 -4.82 10.22
C ALA A 135 -6.70 -4.32 10.00
N THR A 136 -7.67 -5.24 9.94
CA THR A 136 -9.09 -4.88 9.77
C THR A 136 -9.59 -4.02 10.93
N TYR A 137 -9.15 -4.30 12.16
CA TYR A 137 -9.47 -3.47 13.32
C TYR A 137 -8.83 -2.07 13.29
N GLY A 138 -7.88 -1.81 12.40
CA GLY A 138 -7.36 -0.45 12.15
C GLY A 138 -8.31 0.43 11.35
N THR A 139 -9.30 -0.14 10.65
CA THR A 139 -10.20 0.62 9.76
C THR A 139 -11.68 0.35 9.99
N LEU A 140 -12.06 -0.90 10.25
CA LEU A 140 -13.47 -1.32 10.38
C LEU A 140 -14.22 -0.53 11.45
N PRO A 141 -13.69 -0.36 12.70
CA PRO A 141 -14.43 0.36 13.74
C PRO A 141 -14.74 1.80 13.36
N ALA A 142 -13.80 2.55 12.75
CA ALA A 142 -14.05 3.90 12.29
C ALA A 142 -15.02 3.94 11.10
N SER A 143 -14.89 3.02 10.16
CA SER A 143 -15.71 2.99 8.95
C SER A 143 -17.19 2.68 9.27
N LEU A 144 -17.44 1.65 10.07
CA LEU A 144 -18.80 1.33 10.53
C LEU A 144 -19.29 2.33 11.59
N GLY A 145 -18.43 2.69 12.54
CA GLY A 145 -18.76 3.56 13.67
C GLY A 145 -19.29 4.91 13.23
N ASN A 146 -18.71 5.52 12.20
CA ASN A 146 -19.21 6.78 11.66
C ASN A 146 -20.65 6.64 11.11
N GLY A 147 -20.97 5.54 10.46
CA GLY A 147 -22.34 5.24 10.01
C GLY A 147 -23.29 4.98 11.19
N LEU A 148 -22.84 4.28 12.22
CA LEU A 148 -23.59 3.98 13.43
C LEU A 148 -23.86 5.25 14.26
N ILE A 149 -22.89 6.16 14.35
CA ILE A 149 -23.06 7.48 14.98
C ILE A 149 -24.11 8.31 14.23
N ALA A 150 -24.04 8.34 12.90
CA ALA A 150 -25.05 9.03 12.08
C ALA A 150 -26.44 8.43 12.33
N TYR A 151 -26.56 7.10 12.33
CA TYR A 151 -27.79 6.39 12.65
C TYR A 151 -28.34 6.73 14.06
N ALA A 152 -27.46 6.75 15.07
CA ALA A 152 -27.85 7.04 16.44
C ALA A 152 -28.44 8.47 16.63
N LYS A 153 -28.01 9.42 15.81
CA LYS A 153 -28.48 10.82 15.85
C LYS A 153 -29.81 11.06 15.16
N GLU A 154 -30.28 10.12 14.35
CA GLU A 154 -31.47 10.29 13.56
C GLU A 154 -32.76 9.88 14.32
N ASN A 155 -33.92 10.37 13.86
CA ASN A 155 -35.22 9.94 14.34
C ASN A 155 -35.57 8.54 13.83
N GLU A 156 -36.63 7.94 14.38
CA GLU A 156 -37.08 6.58 14.09
C GLU A 156 -37.35 6.33 12.59
N ALA A 157 -38.05 7.27 11.92
CA ALA A 157 -38.34 7.14 10.49
C ALA A 157 -37.07 7.08 9.63
N LYS A 158 -36.11 7.96 9.90
CA LYS A 158 -34.81 8.00 9.22
C LYS A 158 -33.97 6.76 9.51
N ARG A 159 -33.98 6.27 10.76
CA ARG A 159 -33.35 5.01 11.15
C ARG A 159 -33.88 3.83 10.36
N ALA A 160 -35.21 3.76 10.18
CA ALA A 160 -35.84 2.70 9.37
C ALA A 160 -35.31 2.70 7.90
N GLU A 161 -35.15 3.88 7.31
CA GLU A 161 -34.57 4.02 5.96
C GLU A 161 -33.09 3.58 5.89
N MET A 162 -32.28 3.86 6.92
CA MET A 162 -30.85 3.56 6.97
C MET A 162 -30.57 2.09 7.29
N LEU A 163 -31.47 1.42 8.01
CA LEU A 163 -31.26 0.09 8.58
C LEU A 163 -30.86 -0.99 7.55
N PRO A 164 -31.54 -1.12 6.39
CA PRO A 164 -31.16 -2.15 5.40
C PRO A 164 -29.70 -2.00 4.90
N ARG A 165 -29.28 -0.75 4.64
CA ARG A 165 -27.91 -0.46 4.19
C ARG A 165 -26.87 -0.75 5.27
N LEU A 166 -27.15 -0.36 6.53
CA LEU A 166 -26.26 -0.64 7.64
C LEU A 166 -26.13 -2.13 7.92
N THR A 167 -27.25 -2.87 7.91
CA THR A 167 -27.23 -4.33 8.09
C THR A 167 -26.41 -5.00 7.00
N SER A 168 -26.61 -4.64 5.73
CA SER A 168 -25.80 -5.17 4.63
C SER A 168 -24.31 -4.84 4.78
N ALA A 169 -23.97 -3.63 5.23
CA ALA A 169 -22.58 -3.24 5.48
C ALA A 169 -21.95 -4.05 6.63
N ILE A 170 -22.71 -4.29 7.70
CA ILE A 170 -22.29 -5.14 8.82
C ILE A 170 -22.09 -6.57 8.35
N ASP A 171 -23.03 -7.15 7.60
CA ASP A 171 -22.92 -8.51 7.07
C ASP A 171 -21.66 -8.69 6.21
N GLY A 172 -21.42 -7.75 5.30
CA GLY A 172 -20.22 -7.76 4.47
C GLY A 172 -18.92 -7.64 5.26
N ALA A 173 -18.90 -6.79 6.29
CA ALA A 173 -17.71 -6.54 7.10
C ALA A 173 -17.28 -7.74 7.96
N TYR A 174 -18.25 -8.50 8.46
CA TYR A 174 -17.98 -9.66 9.33
C TYR A 174 -17.93 -11.00 8.60
N GLY A 175 -18.24 -11.05 7.31
CA GLY A 175 -18.27 -12.29 6.53
C GLY A 175 -16.97 -13.10 6.49
N SER A 176 -15.84 -12.43 6.66
CA SER A 176 -14.51 -13.06 6.64
C SER A 176 -13.61 -12.62 7.81
N LEU A 177 -14.19 -12.07 8.89
CA LEU A 177 -13.41 -11.57 10.02
C LEU A 177 -13.14 -12.68 11.03
N TYR A 178 -11.86 -12.89 11.38
CA TYR A 178 -11.42 -13.79 12.43
C TYR A 178 -10.69 -13.00 13.52
N ALA A 179 -11.38 -12.76 14.64
CA ALA A 179 -10.94 -11.84 15.70
C ALA A 179 -9.54 -12.15 16.28
N PRO A 180 -9.14 -13.43 16.54
CA PRO A 180 -7.79 -13.72 17.03
C PRO A 180 -6.67 -13.29 16.06
N LEU A 181 -6.87 -13.48 14.74
CA LEU A 181 -5.90 -13.06 13.71
C LEU A 181 -5.83 -11.53 13.65
N GLU A 182 -6.97 -10.86 13.60
CA GLU A 182 -7.02 -9.40 13.49
C GLU A 182 -6.41 -8.70 14.71
N LYS A 183 -6.59 -9.27 15.92
CA LYS A 183 -5.92 -8.82 17.14
C LYS A 183 -4.40 -8.87 17.00
N GLU A 184 -3.86 -10.00 16.54
CA GLU A 184 -2.42 -10.21 16.39
C GLU A 184 -1.84 -9.26 15.32
N VAL A 185 -2.53 -9.13 14.16
CA VAL A 185 -2.11 -8.24 13.09
C VAL A 185 -2.14 -6.78 13.54
N LEU A 186 -3.20 -6.34 14.25
CA LEU A 186 -3.27 -4.97 14.79
C LEU A 186 -2.12 -4.70 15.76
N THR A 187 -1.85 -5.61 16.70
CA THR A 187 -0.75 -5.49 17.67
C THR A 187 0.59 -5.33 16.96
N ALA A 188 0.91 -6.24 16.04
CA ALA A 188 2.18 -6.21 15.31
C ALA A 188 2.33 -4.94 14.46
N GLN A 189 1.27 -4.47 13.85
CA GLN A 189 1.29 -3.26 13.03
C GLN A 189 1.42 -1.99 13.88
N LEU A 190 0.76 -1.90 15.03
CA LEU A 190 0.93 -0.76 15.96
C LEU A 190 2.35 -0.70 16.52
N ASN A 191 2.92 -1.86 16.92
CA ASN A 191 4.31 -1.93 17.37
C ASN A 191 5.28 -1.44 16.28
N LEU A 192 5.10 -1.89 15.05
CA LEU A 192 5.93 -1.48 13.92
C LEU A 192 5.77 0.02 13.62
N TYR A 193 4.53 0.51 13.52
CA TYR A 193 4.24 1.91 13.25
C TYR A 193 4.85 2.83 14.30
N ALA A 194 4.66 2.50 15.58
CA ALA A 194 5.21 3.28 16.68
C ALA A 194 6.74 3.26 16.73
N ALA A 195 7.38 2.17 16.34
CA ALA A 195 8.84 2.06 16.30
C ALA A 195 9.45 2.83 15.11
N LYS A 196 8.81 2.82 13.93
CA LYS A 196 9.42 3.26 12.67
C LYS A 196 8.93 4.61 12.15
N ALA A 197 7.76 5.07 12.59
CA ALA A 197 7.12 6.28 12.07
C ALA A 197 7.12 7.47 13.06
N ALA A 198 7.63 7.29 14.28
CA ALA A 198 7.58 8.30 15.34
C ALA A 198 8.27 9.62 15.00
N GLU A 199 9.30 9.60 14.16
CA GLU A 199 10.06 10.78 13.77
C GLU A 199 9.21 11.85 13.07
N TYR A 200 8.19 11.44 12.31
CA TYR A 200 7.23 12.37 11.68
C TYR A 200 6.06 12.73 12.61
N GLY A 201 5.91 12.03 13.72
CA GLY A 201 4.82 12.18 14.70
C GLY A 201 3.70 11.15 14.47
N LEU A 202 3.42 10.39 15.53
CA LEU A 202 2.39 9.34 15.53
C LEU A 202 0.97 9.95 15.57
N ALA A 203 -0.03 9.13 15.31
CA ALA A 203 -1.41 9.44 15.66
C ALA A 203 -1.51 9.68 17.16
N PRO A 204 -2.25 10.72 17.64
CA PRO A 204 -2.23 11.16 19.05
C PRO A 204 -2.50 10.04 20.05
N LYS A 205 -3.52 9.20 19.80
CA LYS A 205 -3.83 8.08 20.70
C LYS A 205 -2.74 7.01 20.72
N VAL A 206 -2.12 6.74 19.57
CA VAL A 206 -0.98 5.83 19.50
C VAL A 206 0.24 6.39 20.23
N ALA A 207 0.47 7.70 20.15
CA ALA A 207 1.55 8.36 20.90
C ALA A 207 1.34 8.27 22.42
N GLU A 208 0.11 8.49 22.89
CA GLU A 208 -0.28 8.34 24.30
C GLU A 208 -0.03 6.91 24.78
N MET A 209 -0.52 5.92 24.06
CA MET A 209 -0.35 4.48 24.38
C MET A 209 1.12 4.10 24.37
N LYS A 210 1.91 4.59 23.40
CA LYS A 210 3.36 4.32 23.34
C LYS A 210 4.08 4.85 24.58
N ALA A 211 3.74 6.05 25.04
CA ALA A 211 4.34 6.66 26.22
C ALA A 211 4.02 5.86 27.51
N ALA A 212 2.81 5.32 27.60
CA ALA A 212 2.37 4.53 28.75
C ALA A 212 3.02 3.13 28.82
N ASN A 213 3.36 2.50 27.67
CA ASN A 213 3.72 1.09 27.58
C ASN A 213 5.06 0.79 26.89
N ASN A 214 5.94 1.78 26.79
CA ASN A 214 7.25 1.67 26.11
C ASN A 214 7.16 1.11 24.67
N GLY A 215 6.01 1.32 24.02
CA GLY A 215 5.79 0.90 22.63
C GLY A 215 5.41 -0.59 22.45
N ASP A 216 5.05 -1.30 23.50
CA ASP A 216 4.41 -2.63 23.43
C ASP A 216 2.89 -2.50 23.59
N PHE A 217 2.16 -2.66 22.50
CA PHE A 217 0.71 -2.49 22.44
C PHE A 217 -0.08 -3.78 22.74
N THR A 218 0.58 -4.86 23.15
CA THR A 218 -0.05 -6.16 23.35
C THR A 218 -1.21 -6.11 24.34
N ASN A 219 -1.01 -5.46 25.49
CA ASN A 219 -2.04 -5.33 26.53
C ASN A 219 -3.14 -4.34 26.14
N ASP A 220 -2.79 -3.24 25.48
CA ASP A 220 -3.77 -2.23 25.05
C ASP A 220 -4.72 -2.79 23.99
N VAL A 221 -4.17 -3.47 22.98
CA VAL A 221 -4.97 -4.13 21.96
C VAL A 221 -5.81 -5.27 22.56
N HIS A 222 -5.26 -6.03 23.52
CA HIS A 222 -6.04 -7.05 24.21
C HIS A 222 -7.25 -6.45 24.93
N LYS A 223 -7.06 -5.40 25.71
CA LYS A 223 -8.16 -4.69 26.40
C LYS A 223 -9.16 -4.12 25.40
N ALA A 224 -8.68 -3.45 24.34
CA ALA A 224 -9.52 -2.86 23.33
C ALA A 224 -10.39 -3.91 22.63
N VAL A 225 -9.80 -5.02 22.20
CA VAL A 225 -10.53 -6.14 21.56
C VAL A 225 -11.54 -6.80 22.50
N THR A 226 -11.21 -6.93 23.78
CA THR A 226 -12.11 -7.59 24.76
C THR A 226 -13.33 -6.75 25.09
N SER A 227 -13.22 -5.42 25.07
CA SER A 227 -14.30 -4.51 25.50
C SER A 227 -15.04 -3.82 24.33
N SER A 228 -14.58 -3.98 23.10
CA SER A 228 -15.18 -3.35 21.93
C SER A 228 -16.38 -4.12 21.38
N ILE A 229 -17.43 -3.39 20.99
CA ILE A 229 -18.57 -3.99 20.27
C ILE A 229 -18.18 -4.42 18.84
N PHE A 230 -17.14 -3.84 18.25
CA PHE A 230 -16.71 -4.12 16.87
C PHE A 230 -16.02 -5.47 16.69
N THR A 231 -15.85 -6.23 17.73
CA THR A 231 -15.30 -7.60 17.65
C THR A 231 -16.38 -8.67 17.41
N SER A 232 -17.66 -8.33 17.57
CA SER A 232 -18.79 -9.22 17.39
C SER A 232 -19.85 -8.59 16.48
N LYS A 233 -20.25 -9.33 15.43
CA LYS A 233 -21.38 -8.96 14.58
C LYS A 233 -22.65 -8.76 15.39
N ASP A 234 -22.93 -9.68 16.32
CA ASP A 234 -24.14 -9.64 17.14
C ASP A 234 -24.17 -8.43 18.08
N ALA A 235 -23.02 -8.03 18.63
CA ALA A 235 -22.91 -6.81 19.44
C ALA A 235 -23.21 -5.55 18.63
N VAL A 236 -22.70 -5.47 17.40
CA VAL A 236 -23.03 -4.34 16.49
C VAL A 236 -24.48 -4.34 16.05
N LEU A 237 -25.07 -5.51 15.79
CA LEU A 237 -26.52 -5.61 15.49
C LEU A 237 -27.40 -5.27 16.69
N ALA A 238 -26.98 -5.65 17.92
CA ALA A 238 -27.67 -5.27 19.15
C ALA A 238 -27.66 -3.76 19.37
N PHE A 239 -26.58 -3.07 19.04
CA PHE A 239 -26.49 -1.60 19.09
C PHE A 239 -27.60 -0.92 18.24
N LEU A 240 -28.00 -1.49 17.11
CA LEU A 240 -29.04 -0.91 16.25
C LEU A 240 -30.43 -0.84 16.94
N LYS A 241 -30.67 -1.64 17.99
CA LYS A 241 -31.93 -1.64 18.76
C LYS A 241 -31.98 -0.49 19.76
N GLU A 242 -30.86 -0.16 20.40
CA GLU A 242 -30.71 0.92 21.37
C GLU A 242 -29.49 1.79 21.06
N PRO A 243 -29.52 2.56 19.97
CA PRO A 243 -28.36 3.29 19.50
C PRO A 243 -28.07 4.51 20.39
N LYS A 244 -26.85 4.54 20.96
CA LYS A 244 -26.30 5.65 21.74
C LYS A 244 -24.98 6.08 21.17
N VAL A 245 -24.82 7.38 20.89
CA VAL A 245 -23.57 7.93 20.29
C VAL A 245 -22.37 7.59 21.15
N GLU A 246 -22.50 7.67 22.49
CA GLU A 246 -21.45 7.44 23.46
C GLU A 246 -20.91 5.99 23.43
N THR A 247 -21.73 5.01 23.09
CA THR A 247 -21.33 3.62 22.94
C THR A 247 -20.26 3.48 21.85
N ILE A 248 -20.36 4.23 20.77
CA ILE A 248 -19.38 4.21 19.69
C ILE A 248 -18.20 5.13 20.00
N THR A 249 -18.46 6.38 20.41
CA THR A 249 -17.38 7.35 20.62
C THR A 249 -16.41 6.98 21.75
N ASN A 250 -16.88 6.17 22.72
CA ASN A 250 -16.06 5.64 23.81
C ASN A 250 -15.53 4.22 23.55
N ASP A 251 -15.89 3.60 22.42
CA ASP A 251 -15.40 2.27 22.08
C ASP A 251 -13.90 2.32 21.78
N PRO A 252 -13.07 1.51 22.46
CA PRO A 252 -11.61 1.64 22.36
C PRO A 252 -11.06 1.30 20.97
N LEU A 253 -11.65 0.36 20.22
CA LEU A 253 -11.23 0.09 18.85
C LEU A 253 -11.66 1.23 17.91
N TYR A 254 -12.84 1.84 18.14
CA TYR A 254 -13.25 3.01 17.38
C TYR A 254 -12.30 4.18 17.63
N VAL A 255 -11.93 4.45 18.88
CA VAL A 255 -10.99 5.54 19.23
C VAL A 255 -9.65 5.35 18.52
N ILE A 256 -9.04 4.16 18.58
CA ILE A 256 -7.78 3.85 17.91
C ILE A 256 -7.94 3.99 16.38
N SER A 257 -8.94 3.34 15.80
CA SER A 257 -9.17 3.32 14.37
C SER A 257 -9.44 4.73 13.79
N ASN A 258 -10.28 5.51 14.48
CA ASN A 258 -10.61 6.88 14.07
C ASN A 258 -9.40 7.82 14.16
N ASP A 259 -8.56 7.66 15.18
CA ASP A 259 -7.31 8.41 15.32
C ASP A 259 -6.33 8.12 14.16
N LEU A 260 -6.11 6.85 13.83
CA LEU A 260 -5.29 6.42 12.70
C LEU A 260 -5.83 6.96 11.36
N MET A 261 -7.15 6.85 11.14
CA MET A 261 -7.80 7.35 9.93
C MET A 261 -7.78 8.88 9.81
N THR A 262 -7.83 9.58 10.93
CA THR A 262 -7.68 11.05 10.99
C THR A 262 -6.24 11.44 10.66
N LYS A 263 -5.25 10.76 11.26
CA LYS A 263 -3.83 11.04 11.03
C LYS A 263 -3.44 10.89 9.56
N ILE A 264 -3.87 9.83 8.88
CA ILE A 264 -3.51 9.60 7.46
C ILE A 264 -4.13 10.65 6.51
N ARG A 265 -5.26 11.25 6.91
CA ARG A 265 -5.97 12.28 6.12
C ARG A 265 -5.52 13.70 6.45
N ALA A 266 -4.84 13.88 7.58
CA ALA A 266 -4.43 15.19 8.03
C ALA A 266 -3.43 15.84 7.06
N LYS A 267 -3.68 17.08 6.69
CA LYS A 267 -2.76 17.94 5.93
C LYS A 267 -2.73 19.30 6.59
N SER A 268 -1.53 19.86 6.77
CA SER A 268 -1.40 21.27 7.16
C SER A 268 -1.55 22.20 5.96
N PRO A 269 -1.83 23.49 6.18
CA PRO A 269 -1.83 24.51 5.12
C PRO A 269 -0.49 24.57 4.37
N GLU A 270 0.63 24.42 5.07
CA GLU A 270 1.99 24.42 4.49
C GLU A 270 2.18 23.20 3.59
N GLN A 271 1.70 22.01 4.01
CA GLN A 271 1.74 20.81 3.19
C GLN A 271 0.88 20.96 1.93
N THR A 272 -0.30 21.54 2.06
CA THR A 272 -1.19 21.79 0.92
C THR A 272 -0.51 22.73 -0.08
N LYS A 273 0.09 23.82 0.39
CA LYS A 273 0.85 24.74 -0.45
C LYS A 273 2.04 24.06 -1.14
N ALA A 274 2.78 23.24 -0.42
CA ALA A 274 3.91 22.50 -1.00
C ALA A 274 3.46 21.50 -2.07
N ASP A 275 2.34 20.81 -1.87
CA ASP A 275 1.73 19.92 -2.86
C ASP A 275 1.32 20.68 -4.14
N ASP A 276 0.74 21.88 -3.99
CA ASP A 276 0.33 22.75 -5.12
C ASP A 276 1.54 23.29 -5.88
N ASP A 277 2.53 23.80 -5.17
CA ASP A 277 3.78 24.31 -5.76
C ASP A 277 4.51 23.18 -6.54
N PHE A 278 4.58 21.99 -5.95
CA PHE A 278 5.12 20.81 -6.63
C PHE A 278 4.33 20.44 -7.88
N ALA A 279 3.00 20.44 -7.82
CA ALA A 279 2.16 20.11 -8.95
C ALA A 279 2.35 21.09 -10.11
N ILE A 280 2.56 22.39 -9.82
CA ILE A 280 2.88 23.40 -10.83
C ILE A 280 4.27 23.18 -11.41
N ALA A 281 5.28 22.98 -10.55
CA ALA A 281 6.66 22.75 -10.97
C ALA A 281 6.78 21.45 -11.81
N PHE A 282 6.07 20.40 -11.43
CA PHE A 282 6.09 19.14 -12.18
C PHE A 282 5.48 19.29 -13.58
N ARG A 283 4.38 20.05 -13.74
CA ARG A 283 3.82 20.36 -15.07
C ARG A 283 4.80 21.16 -15.92
N LYS A 284 5.45 22.17 -15.34
CA LYS A 284 6.50 22.96 -16.03
C LYS A 284 7.70 22.09 -16.42
N LEU A 285 8.12 21.13 -15.56
CA LEU A 285 9.18 20.18 -15.90
C LEU A 285 8.83 19.38 -17.16
N VAL A 286 7.63 18.80 -17.21
CA VAL A 286 7.18 18.00 -18.36
C VAL A 286 7.08 18.87 -19.62
N GLU A 287 6.52 20.08 -19.51
CA GLU A 287 6.42 21.04 -20.60
C GLU A 287 7.81 21.42 -21.13
N GLY A 288 8.71 21.85 -20.26
CA GLY A 288 10.04 22.30 -20.64
C GLY A 288 10.94 21.17 -21.18
N LEU A 289 10.80 19.94 -20.67
CA LEU A 289 11.47 18.77 -21.26
C LEU A 289 11.03 18.51 -22.69
N ARG A 290 9.77 18.80 -23.03
CA ARG A 290 9.26 18.70 -24.41
C ARG A 290 9.73 19.86 -25.29
N GLU A 291 9.66 21.11 -24.80
CA GLU A 291 10.13 22.31 -25.53
C GLU A 291 11.63 22.26 -25.82
N SER A 292 12.42 21.84 -24.84
CA SER A 292 13.88 21.70 -24.97
C SER A 292 14.33 20.57 -25.88
N LYS A 293 13.41 19.65 -26.25
CA LYS A 293 13.71 18.41 -26.97
C LYS A 293 14.71 17.47 -26.23
N LEU A 294 14.91 17.71 -24.94
CA LEU A 294 15.73 16.85 -24.07
C LEU A 294 14.98 15.58 -23.63
N ASN A 295 13.71 15.50 -23.96
CA ASN A 295 12.84 14.41 -23.58
C ASN A 295 13.15 13.14 -24.39
N THR A 296 13.47 12.06 -23.68
CA THR A 296 13.59 10.70 -24.25
C THR A 296 12.28 9.92 -24.18
N ILE A 297 11.27 10.41 -23.43
CA ILE A 297 9.98 9.76 -23.22
C ILE A 297 8.95 10.38 -24.16
N GLN A 298 8.37 9.54 -25.02
CA GLN A 298 7.40 10.02 -26.04
C GLN A 298 5.94 9.85 -25.59
N TYR A 299 5.69 9.09 -24.52
CA TYR A 299 4.35 8.71 -24.09
C TYR A 299 4.00 9.37 -22.75
N PRO A 300 2.74 9.80 -22.58
CA PRO A 300 2.26 10.24 -21.27
C PRO A 300 2.21 9.08 -20.27
N ASP A 301 2.25 9.42 -18.99
CA ASP A 301 1.98 8.44 -17.95
C ASP A 301 0.58 7.85 -18.09
N ALA A 302 0.41 6.60 -17.67
CA ALA A 302 -0.88 5.94 -17.66
C ALA A 302 -1.78 6.56 -16.58
N ASN A 303 -3.04 6.71 -16.91
CA ASN A 303 -4.07 7.36 -16.10
C ASN A 303 -5.44 6.68 -16.26
N SER A 304 -5.44 5.37 -16.43
CA SER A 304 -6.65 4.56 -16.65
C SER A 304 -7.38 4.86 -17.96
N THR A 305 -6.72 5.49 -18.95
CA THR A 305 -7.25 5.61 -20.31
C THR A 305 -6.82 4.41 -21.15
N LEU A 306 -7.60 4.13 -22.21
CA LEU A 306 -7.34 3.01 -23.12
C LEU A 306 -5.95 3.13 -23.75
N ARG A 307 -5.17 2.05 -23.66
CA ARG A 307 -3.84 1.93 -24.27
C ARG A 307 -3.78 0.70 -25.15
N LEU A 308 -3.07 0.83 -26.26
CA LEU A 308 -2.75 -0.24 -27.17
C LEU A 308 -1.25 -0.54 -27.09
N THR A 309 -0.91 -1.81 -26.88
CA THR A 309 0.45 -2.31 -27.04
C THR A 309 0.46 -3.38 -28.11
N TYR A 310 1.43 -3.33 -29.01
CA TYR A 310 1.59 -4.35 -30.05
C TYR A 310 3.06 -4.66 -30.31
N GLY A 311 3.31 -5.86 -30.83
CA GLY A 311 4.64 -6.32 -31.15
C GLY A 311 4.60 -7.72 -31.76
N LYS A 312 5.78 -8.28 -32.06
CA LYS A 312 5.97 -9.66 -32.51
C LYS A 312 6.29 -10.53 -31.31
N VAL A 313 5.68 -11.72 -31.23
CA VAL A 313 6.06 -12.75 -30.25
C VAL A 313 7.46 -13.26 -30.60
N ARG A 314 8.35 -13.21 -29.64
CA ARG A 314 9.74 -13.68 -29.76
C ARG A 314 10.14 -14.40 -28.48
N ALA A 315 11.11 -15.31 -28.58
CA ALA A 315 11.77 -15.89 -27.41
C ALA A 315 12.45 -14.79 -26.58
N LEU A 316 12.48 -14.98 -25.27
CA LEU A 316 13.30 -14.14 -24.39
C LEU A 316 14.79 -14.33 -24.73
N PRO A 317 15.62 -13.28 -24.59
CA PRO A 317 17.07 -13.44 -24.74
C PRO A 317 17.61 -14.51 -23.80
N ALA A 318 18.44 -15.39 -24.30
CA ALA A 318 19.15 -16.35 -23.47
C ALA A 318 20.16 -15.63 -22.59
N ASP A 319 20.18 -15.95 -21.32
CA ASP A 319 21.20 -15.50 -20.36
C ASP A 319 21.68 -16.69 -19.51
N LYS A 320 22.55 -16.44 -18.52
CA LYS A 320 23.07 -17.49 -17.63
C LYS A 320 22.00 -18.20 -16.79
N ARG A 321 20.78 -17.64 -16.71
CA ARG A 321 19.66 -18.14 -15.91
C ARG A 321 18.52 -18.68 -16.78
N ASN A 322 18.48 -18.29 -18.07
CA ASN A 322 17.38 -18.55 -18.96
C ASN A 322 17.87 -19.28 -20.21
N ASP A 323 17.37 -20.49 -20.43
CA ASP A 323 17.48 -21.16 -21.74
C ASP A 323 16.35 -20.63 -22.63
N ALA A 324 16.70 -20.04 -23.78
CA ALA A 324 15.73 -19.49 -24.73
C ALA A 324 14.75 -20.55 -25.25
N LYS A 325 15.17 -21.82 -25.33
CA LYS A 325 14.30 -22.94 -25.74
C LYS A 325 13.25 -23.26 -24.68
N ILE A 326 13.63 -23.19 -23.40
CA ILE A 326 12.71 -23.46 -22.27
C ILE A 326 11.80 -22.27 -22.02
N ASN A 327 12.27 -21.04 -22.15
CA ASN A 327 11.51 -19.83 -21.79
C ASN A 327 10.57 -19.33 -22.89
N ASN A 328 10.61 -19.93 -24.10
CA ASN A 328 9.67 -19.60 -25.17
C ASN A 328 8.27 -20.18 -24.92
N TYR A 329 8.20 -21.29 -24.20
CA TYR A 329 6.96 -21.94 -23.78
C TYR A 329 7.03 -22.33 -22.32
N THR A 330 5.88 -22.39 -21.64
CA THR A 330 5.78 -22.95 -20.31
C THR A 330 5.86 -24.47 -20.40
N THR A 331 6.85 -25.06 -19.73
CA THR A 331 7.06 -26.52 -19.70
C THR A 331 7.26 -27.01 -18.27
N MET A 332 6.98 -28.28 -18.00
CA MET A 332 7.29 -28.93 -16.72
C MET A 332 8.77 -28.79 -16.38
N THR A 333 9.65 -29.07 -17.34
CA THR A 333 11.12 -28.90 -17.17
C THR A 333 11.47 -27.46 -16.79
N GLY A 334 10.89 -26.46 -17.46
CA GLY A 334 11.14 -25.05 -17.17
C GLY A 334 10.66 -24.65 -15.76
N MET A 335 9.56 -25.24 -15.28
CA MET A 335 9.06 -25.04 -13.93
C MET A 335 9.99 -25.69 -12.88
N VAL A 336 10.37 -26.94 -13.08
CA VAL A 336 11.25 -27.70 -12.16
C VAL A 336 12.66 -27.10 -12.11
N ASN A 337 13.18 -26.54 -13.20
CA ASN A 337 14.47 -25.84 -13.19
C ASN A 337 14.49 -24.58 -12.30
N LYS A 338 13.33 -24.05 -11.96
CA LYS A 338 13.19 -22.90 -11.02
C LYS A 338 12.88 -23.35 -9.60
N TYR A 339 12.66 -24.66 -9.37
CA TYR A 339 12.30 -25.19 -8.07
C TYR A 339 13.31 -24.84 -6.99
N LYS A 340 12.78 -24.47 -5.83
CA LYS A 340 13.53 -24.10 -4.65
C LYS A 340 12.71 -24.49 -3.42
N ALA A 341 13.14 -25.55 -2.74
CA ALA A 341 12.43 -26.06 -1.57
C ALA A 341 12.23 -24.97 -0.50
N GLY A 342 11.00 -24.82 -0.01
CA GLY A 342 10.63 -23.85 1.02
C GLY A 342 10.60 -22.39 0.57
N ASP A 343 10.84 -22.11 -0.71
CA ASP A 343 10.73 -20.75 -1.26
C ASP A 343 9.26 -20.40 -1.51
N ALA A 344 8.84 -19.19 -1.08
CA ALA A 344 7.44 -18.77 -1.19
C ALA A 344 6.90 -18.67 -2.63
N GLU A 345 7.79 -18.59 -3.64
CA GLU A 345 7.44 -18.45 -5.07
C GLU A 345 7.80 -19.68 -5.91
N PHE A 346 8.87 -20.37 -5.53
CA PHE A 346 9.48 -21.41 -6.36
C PHE A 346 9.43 -22.79 -5.73
N ASP A 347 8.74 -22.95 -4.60
CA ASP A 347 8.47 -24.28 -4.05
C ASP A 347 7.40 -25.00 -4.87
N LEU A 348 7.54 -26.30 -5.04
CA LEU A 348 6.62 -27.15 -5.81
C LEU A 348 6.08 -28.27 -4.94
N PRO A 349 4.79 -28.64 -5.13
CA PRO A 349 4.25 -29.83 -4.52
C PRO A 349 5.08 -31.09 -4.89
N ALA A 350 5.34 -31.96 -3.91
CA ALA A 350 6.13 -33.17 -4.10
C ALA A 350 5.63 -34.02 -5.29
N ARG A 351 4.31 -34.09 -5.47
CA ARG A 351 3.69 -34.83 -6.59
C ARG A 351 4.15 -34.34 -7.96
N LEU A 352 4.34 -33.02 -8.16
CA LEU A 352 4.84 -32.49 -9.43
C LEU A 352 6.30 -32.88 -9.68
N LEU A 353 7.12 -32.95 -8.64
CA LEU A 353 8.50 -33.40 -8.74
C LEU A 353 8.58 -34.89 -9.09
N GLU A 354 7.71 -35.71 -8.49
CA GLU A 354 7.57 -37.15 -8.80
C GLU A 354 7.17 -37.36 -10.25
N LEU A 355 6.11 -36.69 -10.75
CA LEU A 355 5.66 -36.77 -12.12
C LEU A 355 6.74 -36.36 -13.12
N ASN A 356 7.48 -35.31 -12.84
CA ASN A 356 8.60 -34.89 -13.66
C ASN A 356 9.73 -35.94 -13.69
N LYS A 357 10.03 -36.55 -12.54
CA LYS A 357 11.03 -37.64 -12.46
C LYS A 357 10.59 -38.86 -13.22
N ALA A 358 9.32 -39.24 -13.16
CA ALA A 358 8.72 -40.37 -13.88
C ALA A 358 8.51 -40.06 -15.37
N LYS A 359 8.68 -38.81 -15.81
CA LYS A 359 8.32 -38.32 -17.15
C LYS A 359 6.86 -38.58 -17.51
N ASP A 360 6.00 -38.58 -16.50
CA ASP A 360 4.55 -38.70 -16.64
C ASP A 360 3.94 -37.30 -16.73
N PHE A 361 3.59 -36.93 -17.95
CA PHE A 361 3.09 -35.56 -18.21
C PHE A 361 1.60 -35.55 -18.64
N GLY A 362 0.90 -36.70 -18.52
CA GLY A 362 -0.50 -36.91 -18.88
C GLY A 362 -0.68 -37.52 -20.26
#